data_77ecea59841eca57fc3e9c6f83cdffd5
#
_entry.id   77ecea59841eca57fc3e9c6f83cdffd5
#
_cell.length_a   1.000
_cell.length_b   1.000
_cell.length_c   1.000
_cell.angle_alpha   90.00
_cell.angle_beta   90.00
_cell.angle_gamma   90.00
#
_symmetry.space_group_name_H-M   'P 1'
#
loop_
_entity.id
_entity.type
_entity.pdbx_description
1 polymer ?
#
loop_
_entity_poly.entity_id
_entity_poly.type
_entity_poly.pdbx_seq_one_letter_code
_entity_poly.pdbx_strand_id
1 'polypeptide(L)'
;MNLKEEDLLKRNVKGISEKLKKAKVCILGLGGLGSNVAVLLARSGIGYLKLVDFDIVEASNLNRQQYRISHIGMKKTEAIKTIIKEINPFVEIEILNKKVDRENILSIVGDVEIVVEAFDVAETKAMSIEELLINGDKKLVSASGMAGIGSANEIITRKVRDNFYLVGDNYSDYEEYSGIMSTRVMLCAAHQANMVLRLIVGEENER
;
A
#
# COMPACT_ATOMS: atom_id res chain seq x y z
N MET A 1 13.23 28.41 -0.27
CA MET A 1 13.97 27.27 0.31
C MET A 1 14.25 26.31 -0.82
N ASN A 2 15.50 25.98 -1.09
CA ASN A 2 15.85 25.04 -2.18
C ASN A 2 15.91 23.62 -1.58
N LEU A 3 14.75 22.98 -1.44
CA LEU A 3 14.60 21.64 -0.87
C LEU A 3 15.30 20.60 -1.76
N LYS A 4 16.20 19.81 -1.18
CA LYS A 4 16.82 18.66 -1.86
C LYS A 4 16.26 17.35 -1.30
N GLU A 5 16.25 16.32 -2.14
CA GLU A 5 15.83 14.98 -1.75
C GLU A 5 16.62 14.44 -0.54
N GLU A 6 17.93 14.69 -0.53
CA GLU A 6 18.85 14.34 0.55
C GLU A 6 18.41 14.89 1.93
N ASP A 7 17.84 16.10 1.95
CA ASP A 7 17.37 16.73 3.19
C ASP A 7 16.18 15.99 3.79
N LEU A 8 15.27 15.51 2.94
CA LEU A 8 14.11 14.71 3.38
C LEU A 8 14.52 13.35 3.92
N LEU A 9 15.50 12.71 3.31
CA LEU A 9 15.90 11.32 3.58
C LEU A 9 17.08 11.20 4.55
N LYS A 10 17.59 12.30 5.09
CA LYS A 10 18.81 12.35 5.91
C LYS A 10 18.81 11.41 7.13
N ARG A 11 17.63 11.08 7.65
CA ARG A 11 17.46 10.19 8.81
C ARG A 11 17.12 8.75 8.45
N ASN A 12 17.03 8.44 7.17
CA ASN A 12 16.81 7.07 6.74
C ASN A 12 18.00 6.17 7.08
N VAL A 13 17.77 4.87 7.09
CA VAL A 13 18.82 3.87 7.27
C VAL A 13 19.90 4.07 6.22
N LYS A 14 21.17 4.07 6.65
CA LYS A 14 22.28 4.30 5.74
C LYS A 14 22.42 3.15 4.72
N GLY A 15 22.72 3.50 3.48
CA GLY A 15 23.04 2.54 2.42
C GLY A 15 21.83 1.98 1.65
N ILE A 16 20.58 2.30 2.04
CA ILE A 16 19.40 1.78 1.33
C ILE A 16 18.77 2.77 0.33
N SER A 17 19.09 4.05 0.43
CA SER A 17 18.44 5.12 -0.35
C SER A 17 18.50 4.89 -1.86
N GLU A 18 19.64 4.44 -2.39
CA GLU A 18 19.80 4.16 -3.83
C GLU A 18 18.93 2.97 -4.28
N LYS A 19 18.73 1.96 -3.44
CA LYS A 19 17.82 0.85 -3.74
C LYS A 19 16.38 1.32 -3.78
N LEU A 20 15.96 2.10 -2.77
CA LEU A 20 14.61 2.66 -2.68
C LEU A 20 14.30 3.57 -3.86
N LYS A 21 15.24 4.44 -4.25
CA LYS A 21 15.10 5.36 -5.38
C LYS A 21 14.92 4.65 -6.72
N LYS A 22 15.48 3.48 -6.90
CA LYS A 22 15.34 2.68 -8.13
C LYS A 22 14.10 1.78 -8.12
N ALA A 23 13.51 1.56 -6.96
CA ALA A 23 12.41 0.64 -6.81
C ALA A 23 11.09 1.21 -7.36
N LYS A 24 10.30 0.32 -7.96
CA LYS A 24 8.96 0.59 -8.45
C LYS A 24 7.96 -0.25 -7.68
N VAL A 25 6.90 0.36 -7.18
CA VAL A 25 5.84 -0.30 -6.42
C VAL A 25 4.48 0.06 -7.01
N CYS A 26 3.63 -0.94 -7.23
CA CYS A 26 2.23 -0.76 -7.59
C CYS A 26 1.35 -0.98 -6.37
N ILE A 27 0.42 -0.06 -6.11
CA ILE A 27 -0.56 -0.17 -5.03
C ILE A 27 -1.95 -0.29 -5.67
N LEU A 28 -2.59 -1.42 -5.45
CA LEU A 28 -3.93 -1.75 -5.94
C LEU A 28 -4.95 -1.51 -4.82
N GLY A 29 -5.79 -0.48 -4.98
CA GLY A 29 -6.69 0.04 -3.96
C GLY A 29 -6.03 1.15 -3.11
N LEU A 30 -6.74 2.27 -2.93
CA LEU A 30 -6.28 3.44 -2.17
C LEU A 30 -7.21 3.77 -0.99
N GLY A 31 -7.80 2.71 -0.43
CA GLY A 31 -8.61 2.78 0.77
C GLY A 31 -7.79 2.94 2.05
N GLY A 32 -8.27 2.33 3.13
CA GLY A 32 -7.62 2.37 4.46
C GLY A 32 -6.18 1.89 4.43
N LEU A 33 -5.91 0.77 3.79
CA LEU A 33 -4.55 0.23 3.67
C LEU A 33 -3.72 1.02 2.65
N GLY A 34 -4.15 1.02 1.39
CA GLY A 34 -3.32 1.53 0.29
C GLY A 34 -2.98 3.01 0.38
N SER A 35 -3.87 3.88 0.89
CA SER A 35 -3.55 5.29 1.10
C SER A 35 -2.48 5.48 2.17
N ASN A 36 -2.51 4.70 3.25
CA ASN A 36 -1.50 4.72 4.30
C ASN A 36 -0.16 4.15 3.79
N VAL A 37 -0.17 3.00 3.08
CA VAL A 37 1.04 2.42 2.47
C VAL A 37 1.70 3.40 1.52
N ALA A 38 0.93 4.06 0.64
CA ALA A 38 1.45 5.04 -0.32
C ALA A 38 2.21 6.18 0.37
N VAL A 39 1.64 6.73 1.44
CA VAL A 39 2.27 7.80 2.24
C VAL A 39 3.53 7.29 2.94
N LEU A 40 3.50 6.09 3.54
CA LEU A 40 4.66 5.51 4.23
C LEU A 40 5.82 5.25 3.26
N LEU A 41 5.56 4.70 2.08
CA LEU A 41 6.57 4.46 1.06
C LEU A 41 7.15 5.78 0.51
N ALA A 42 6.29 6.79 0.27
CA ALA A 42 6.74 8.11 -0.16
C ALA A 42 7.68 8.78 0.87
N ARG A 43 7.34 8.69 2.17
CA ARG A 43 8.20 9.17 3.27
C ARG A 43 9.52 8.42 3.36
N SER A 44 9.54 7.15 2.97
CA SER A 44 10.75 6.32 2.95
C SER A 44 11.67 6.61 1.77
N GLY A 45 11.22 7.36 0.78
CA GLY A 45 12.04 7.72 -0.39
C GLY A 45 11.97 6.72 -1.53
N ILE A 46 10.82 6.03 -1.69
CA ILE A 46 10.59 5.20 -2.88
C ILE A 46 10.62 6.06 -4.15
N GLY A 47 11.27 5.57 -5.20
CA GLY A 47 11.43 6.37 -6.42
C GLY A 47 10.18 6.44 -7.29
N TYR A 48 9.40 5.36 -7.37
CA TYR A 48 8.22 5.29 -8.23
C TYR A 48 7.06 4.58 -7.56
N LEU A 49 5.88 5.19 -7.66
CA LEU A 49 4.61 4.63 -7.20
C LEU A 49 3.58 4.64 -8.33
N LYS A 50 3.06 3.46 -8.66
CA LYS A 50 1.86 3.31 -9.48
C LYS A 50 0.65 3.12 -8.57
N LEU A 51 -0.30 4.04 -8.63
CA LEU A 51 -1.45 4.14 -7.72
C LEU A 51 -2.74 3.89 -8.47
N VAL A 52 -3.45 2.82 -8.14
CA VAL A 52 -4.62 2.34 -8.87
C VAL A 52 -5.84 2.31 -7.96
N ASP A 53 -6.87 3.04 -8.32
CA ASP A 53 -8.19 3.05 -7.66
C ASP A 53 -9.22 3.67 -8.60
N PHE A 54 -10.51 3.40 -8.43
CA PHE A 54 -11.57 3.98 -9.26
C PHE A 54 -12.57 4.83 -8.47
N ASP A 55 -12.45 4.84 -7.13
CA ASP A 55 -13.37 5.53 -6.23
C ASP A 55 -13.07 7.02 -6.09
N ILE A 56 -14.05 7.70 -5.51
CA ILE A 56 -13.93 9.05 -4.98
C ILE A 56 -13.75 9.03 -3.45
N VAL A 57 -13.25 10.12 -2.90
CA VAL A 57 -13.13 10.32 -1.45
C VAL A 57 -14.49 10.68 -0.87
N GLU A 58 -14.92 9.93 0.13
CA GLU A 58 -16.14 10.17 0.90
C GLU A 58 -15.83 10.59 2.34
N ALA A 59 -16.78 11.23 3.01
CA ALA A 59 -16.62 11.63 4.42
C ALA A 59 -16.35 10.43 5.35
N SER A 60 -16.98 9.28 5.09
CA SER A 60 -16.79 8.02 5.81
C SER A 60 -15.37 7.43 5.69
N ASN A 61 -14.59 7.89 4.72
CA ASN A 61 -13.22 7.44 4.51
C ASN A 61 -12.23 8.12 5.47
N LEU A 62 -12.55 9.31 5.95
CA LEU A 62 -11.63 10.15 6.73
C LEU A 62 -11.26 9.56 8.09
N ASN A 63 -12.03 8.61 8.58
CA ASN A 63 -11.74 7.94 9.86
C ASN A 63 -10.49 7.04 9.82
N ARG A 64 -10.03 6.60 8.61
CA ARG A 64 -8.93 5.64 8.48
C ARG A 64 -8.05 5.78 7.23
N GLN A 65 -8.41 6.65 6.29
CA GLN A 65 -7.65 6.92 5.07
C GLN A 65 -6.87 8.23 5.19
N GLN A 66 -5.87 8.45 4.37
CA GLN A 66 -4.99 9.63 4.44
C GLN A 66 -5.63 10.93 3.95
N TYR A 67 -6.87 10.87 3.49
CA TYR A 67 -7.57 12.03 2.94
C TYR A 67 -7.98 13.04 4.01
N ARG A 68 -8.22 14.27 3.55
CA ARG A 68 -8.66 15.42 4.36
C ARG A 68 -10.05 15.87 3.89
N ILE A 69 -10.73 16.70 4.68
CA ILE A 69 -12.03 17.28 4.32
C ILE A 69 -11.99 17.94 2.94
N SER A 70 -10.89 18.64 2.60
CA SER A 70 -10.71 19.28 1.30
C SER A 70 -10.66 18.33 0.09
N HIS A 71 -10.50 17.03 0.33
CA HIS A 71 -10.44 16.03 -0.74
C HIS A 71 -11.79 15.35 -1.01
N ILE A 72 -12.82 15.60 -0.18
CA ILE A 72 -14.14 14.98 -0.37
C ILE A 72 -14.67 15.30 -1.78
N GLY A 73 -15.08 14.25 -2.52
CA GLY A 73 -15.52 14.33 -3.90
C GLY A 73 -14.43 14.22 -4.96
N MET A 74 -13.15 14.30 -4.60
CA MET A 74 -12.05 14.07 -5.52
C MET A 74 -11.86 12.56 -5.79
N LYS A 75 -11.31 12.20 -6.95
CA LYS A 75 -10.82 10.85 -7.20
C LYS A 75 -9.73 10.51 -6.19
N LYS A 76 -9.77 9.31 -5.59
CA LYS A 76 -8.76 8.87 -4.61
C LYS A 76 -7.34 8.96 -5.16
N THR A 77 -7.15 8.59 -6.44
CA THR A 77 -5.85 8.67 -7.13
C THR A 77 -5.29 10.09 -7.19
N GLU A 78 -6.11 11.09 -7.48
CA GLU A 78 -5.69 12.50 -7.53
C GLU A 78 -5.41 13.05 -6.12
N ALA A 79 -6.28 12.74 -5.18
CA ALA A 79 -6.15 13.20 -3.80
C ALA A 79 -4.85 12.68 -3.16
N ILE A 80 -4.55 11.37 -3.30
CA ILE A 80 -3.34 10.79 -2.72
C ILE A 80 -2.07 11.30 -3.41
N LYS A 81 -2.11 11.53 -4.74
CA LYS A 81 -1.00 12.13 -5.48
C LYS A 81 -0.67 13.51 -4.94
N THR A 82 -1.68 14.34 -4.67
CA THR A 82 -1.49 15.67 -4.06
C THR A 82 -0.83 15.56 -2.69
N ILE A 83 -1.34 14.68 -1.82
CA ILE A 83 -0.78 14.44 -0.48
C ILE A 83 0.69 14.00 -0.57
N ILE A 84 1.01 13.05 -1.45
CA ILE A 84 2.37 12.55 -1.61
C ILE A 84 3.31 13.67 -2.09
N LYS A 85 2.88 14.52 -3.03
CA LYS A 85 3.70 15.63 -3.52
C LYS A 85 3.97 16.71 -2.47
N GLU A 86 3.06 16.88 -1.51
CA GLU A 86 3.28 17.75 -0.34
C GLU A 86 4.29 17.16 0.66
N ILE A 87 4.46 15.83 0.69
CA ILE A 87 5.36 15.10 1.59
C ILE A 87 6.73 14.92 0.97
N ASN A 88 6.76 14.41 -0.26
CA ASN A 88 7.97 14.13 -1.01
C ASN A 88 7.73 14.43 -2.50
N PRO A 89 8.13 15.59 -3.00
CA PRO A 89 7.93 16.00 -4.39
C PRO A 89 8.79 15.20 -5.39
N PHE A 90 9.81 14.48 -4.93
CA PHE A 90 10.75 13.74 -5.78
C PHE A 90 10.24 12.37 -6.22
N VAL A 91 9.24 11.80 -5.55
CA VAL A 91 8.61 10.52 -5.96
C VAL A 91 7.96 10.67 -7.33
N GLU A 92 8.29 9.80 -8.26
CA GLU A 92 7.55 9.67 -9.52
C GLU A 92 6.23 8.95 -9.25
N ILE A 93 5.12 9.50 -9.75
CA ILE A 93 3.77 8.98 -9.47
C ILE A 93 3.00 8.82 -10.76
N GLU A 94 2.69 7.57 -11.09
CA GLU A 94 1.69 7.22 -12.10
C GLU A 94 0.35 6.93 -11.41
N ILE A 95 -0.72 7.54 -11.87
CA ILE A 95 -2.07 7.29 -11.36
C ILE A 95 -2.93 6.65 -12.43
N LEU A 96 -3.73 5.67 -12.04
CA LEU A 96 -4.70 5.02 -12.93
C LEU A 96 -6.06 4.94 -12.24
N ASN A 97 -7.01 5.75 -12.74
CA ASN A 97 -8.38 5.73 -12.25
C ASN A 97 -9.18 4.66 -13.01
N LYS A 98 -9.04 3.40 -12.59
CA LYS A 98 -9.65 2.26 -13.27
C LYS A 98 -10.01 1.16 -12.27
N LYS A 99 -11.17 0.53 -12.46
CA LYS A 99 -11.53 -0.69 -11.74
C LYS A 99 -10.64 -1.84 -12.23
N VAL A 100 -10.07 -2.56 -11.27
CA VAL A 100 -9.22 -3.73 -11.54
C VAL A 100 -10.11 -4.96 -11.68
N ASP A 101 -9.85 -5.74 -12.69
CA ASP A 101 -10.50 -7.03 -12.98
C ASP A 101 -9.49 -8.04 -13.52
N ARG A 102 -9.94 -9.28 -13.74
CA ARG A 102 -9.11 -10.40 -14.21
C ARG A 102 -8.45 -10.12 -15.57
N GLU A 103 -9.13 -9.41 -16.45
CA GLU A 103 -8.66 -9.16 -17.82
C GLU A 103 -7.57 -8.07 -17.87
N ASN A 104 -7.58 -7.15 -16.91
CA ASN A 104 -6.74 -5.95 -16.96
C ASN A 104 -5.61 -5.91 -15.93
N ILE A 105 -5.66 -6.70 -14.85
CA ILE A 105 -4.73 -6.58 -13.72
C ILE A 105 -3.26 -6.72 -14.14
N LEU A 106 -2.92 -7.69 -14.99
CA LEU A 106 -1.55 -7.91 -15.43
C LEU A 106 -1.05 -6.75 -16.28
N SER A 107 -1.89 -6.19 -17.16
CA SER A 107 -1.55 -5.01 -17.96
C SER A 107 -1.43 -3.75 -17.09
N ILE A 108 -2.25 -3.62 -16.05
CA ILE A 108 -2.19 -2.51 -15.09
C ILE A 108 -0.88 -2.55 -14.31
N VAL A 109 -0.51 -3.69 -13.77
CA VAL A 109 0.73 -3.84 -13.00
C VAL A 109 1.96 -3.68 -13.90
N GLY A 110 1.92 -4.24 -15.11
CA GLY A 110 3.00 -4.11 -16.09
C GLY A 110 4.35 -4.66 -15.59
N ASP A 111 5.41 -3.86 -15.73
CA ASP A 111 6.79 -4.23 -15.39
C ASP A 111 7.15 -4.04 -13.90
N VAL A 112 6.22 -3.54 -13.08
CA VAL A 112 6.47 -3.33 -11.64
C VAL A 112 6.70 -4.67 -10.95
N GLU A 113 7.78 -4.78 -10.17
CA GLU A 113 8.19 -6.02 -9.48
C GLU A 113 7.38 -6.27 -8.21
N ILE A 114 7.09 -5.23 -7.42
CA ILE A 114 6.45 -5.34 -6.12
C ILE A 114 5.04 -4.75 -6.16
N VAL A 115 4.06 -5.55 -5.76
CA VAL A 115 2.65 -5.16 -5.74
C VAL A 115 2.12 -5.21 -4.31
N VAL A 116 1.47 -4.14 -3.89
CA VAL A 116 0.67 -4.10 -2.67
C VAL A 116 -0.80 -4.24 -3.06
N GLU A 117 -1.42 -5.32 -2.62
CA GLU A 117 -2.85 -5.52 -2.75
C GLU A 117 -3.55 -4.97 -1.49
N ALA A 118 -4.47 -4.02 -1.69
CA ALA A 118 -5.13 -3.26 -0.63
C ALA A 118 -6.65 -3.07 -0.87
N PHE A 119 -7.28 -4.01 -1.59
CA PHE A 119 -8.73 -4.02 -1.78
C PHE A 119 -9.45 -4.45 -0.50
N ASP A 120 -10.69 -4.01 -0.35
CA ASP A 120 -11.60 -4.38 0.75
C ASP A 120 -12.62 -5.45 0.36
N VAL A 121 -12.90 -5.61 -0.95
CA VAL A 121 -13.81 -6.61 -1.47
C VAL A 121 -13.11 -7.96 -1.59
N ALA A 122 -13.60 -8.98 -0.87
CA ALA A 122 -12.97 -10.30 -0.77
C ALA A 122 -12.76 -10.99 -2.13
N GLU A 123 -13.74 -10.89 -3.03
CA GLU A 123 -13.66 -11.47 -4.38
C GLU A 123 -12.59 -10.79 -5.23
N THR A 124 -12.49 -9.45 -5.16
CA THR A 124 -11.47 -8.69 -5.89
C THR A 124 -10.08 -8.99 -5.33
N LYS A 125 -9.95 -9.11 -4.02
CA LYS A 125 -8.73 -9.51 -3.34
C LYS A 125 -8.27 -10.91 -3.79
N ALA A 126 -9.15 -11.90 -3.71
CA ALA A 126 -8.84 -13.28 -4.10
C ALA A 126 -8.44 -13.38 -5.57
N MET A 127 -9.19 -12.76 -6.47
CA MET A 127 -8.89 -12.67 -7.90
C MET A 127 -7.52 -12.04 -8.14
N SER A 128 -7.23 -10.93 -7.49
CA SER A 128 -5.95 -10.23 -7.68
C SER A 128 -4.76 -11.05 -7.22
N ILE A 129 -4.88 -11.72 -6.06
CA ILE A 129 -3.84 -12.61 -5.54
C ILE A 129 -3.61 -13.77 -6.49
N GLU A 130 -4.68 -14.42 -6.95
CA GLU A 130 -4.62 -15.54 -7.88
C GLU A 130 -3.88 -15.15 -9.18
N GLU A 131 -4.31 -14.09 -9.85
CA GLU A 131 -3.73 -13.64 -11.12
C GLU A 131 -2.25 -13.26 -10.99
N LEU A 132 -1.90 -12.52 -9.95
CA LEU A 132 -0.52 -12.06 -9.73
C LEU A 132 0.42 -13.17 -9.34
N LEU A 133 -0.05 -14.22 -8.64
CA LEU A 133 0.78 -15.37 -8.25
C LEU A 133 0.91 -16.42 -9.35
N ILE A 134 -0.14 -16.63 -10.17
CA ILE A 134 -0.14 -17.66 -11.23
C ILE A 134 0.55 -17.13 -12.49
N ASN A 135 0.20 -15.92 -12.90
CA ASN A 135 0.57 -15.36 -14.19
C ASN A 135 1.64 -14.26 -14.10
N GLY A 136 2.05 -13.91 -12.89
CA GLY A 136 3.01 -12.84 -12.63
C GLY A 136 4.23 -13.33 -11.85
N ASP A 137 5.41 -12.89 -12.27
CA ASP A 137 6.64 -13.03 -11.48
C ASP A 137 6.76 -11.83 -10.53
N LYS A 138 5.73 -11.60 -9.70
CA LYS A 138 5.59 -10.44 -8.83
C LYS A 138 5.79 -10.84 -7.36
N LYS A 139 6.39 -9.94 -6.59
CA LYS A 139 6.38 -10.02 -5.13
C LYS A 139 5.12 -9.33 -4.63
N LEU A 140 4.26 -10.07 -3.95
CA LEU A 140 2.94 -9.61 -3.51
C LEU A 140 2.88 -9.45 -2.00
N VAL A 141 2.43 -8.28 -1.56
CA VAL A 141 2.15 -8.00 -0.14
C VAL A 141 0.66 -7.65 0.00
N SER A 142 -0.10 -8.55 0.61
CA SER A 142 -1.54 -8.39 0.86
C SER A 142 -1.84 -8.28 2.35
N ALA A 143 -3.09 -8.04 2.71
CA ALA A 143 -3.53 -7.97 4.10
C ALA A 143 -4.89 -8.62 4.32
N SER A 144 -5.06 -9.26 5.50
CA SER A 144 -6.31 -9.86 5.93
C SER A 144 -6.42 -9.84 7.46
N GLY A 145 -7.58 -9.40 7.97
CA GLY A 145 -7.84 -9.32 9.40
C GLY A 145 -7.23 -8.08 10.06
N MET A 146 -8.04 -7.05 10.24
CA MET A 146 -7.68 -5.81 10.93
C MET A 146 -8.90 -5.08 11.52
N ALA A 147 -10.04 -5.74 11.56
CA ALA A 147 -11.28 -5.18 12.11
C ALA A 147 -11.22 -5.03 13.64
N GLY A 148 -12.13 -4.23 14.18
CA GLY A 148 -12.29 -4.04 15.62
C GLY A 148 -11.13 -3.27 16.29
N ILE A 149 -10.92 -3.59 17.57
CA ILE A 149 -9.95 -2.96 18.49
C ILE A 149 -9.03 -3.99 19.18
N GLY A 150 -8.87 -5.19 18.61
CA GLY A 150 -8.03 -6.25 19.17
C GLY A 150 -6.57 -5.82 19.38
N SER A 151 -5.79 -6.71 19.98
CA SER A 151 -4.40 -6.44 20.32
C SER A 151 -3.57 -6.04 19.09
N ALA A 152 -2.73 -5.02 19.26
CA ALA A 152 -1.76 -4.62 18.24
C ALA A 152 -0.77 -5.75 17.89
N ASN A 153 -0.43 -6.60 18.88
CA ASN A 153 0.52 -7.70 18.72
C ASN A 153 -0.01 -8.88 17.89
N GLU A 154 -1.29 -8.88 17.56
CA GLU A 154 -1.89 -9.88 16.66
C GLU A 154 -1.67 -9.56 15.18
N ILE A 155 -1.42 -8.29 14.85
CA ILE A 155 -1.09 -7.88 13.49
C ILE A 155 0.36 -8.29 13.21
N ILE A 156 0.53 -9.33 12.40
CA ILE A 156 1.84 -9.85 12.03
C ILE A 156 1.97 -9.99 10.52
N THR A 157 3.21 -10.04 10.05
CA THR A 157 3.53 -10.38 8.66
C THR A 157 3.89 -11.85 8.57
N ARG A 158 3.30 -12.58 7.61
CA ARG A 158 3.57 -14.00 7.35
C ARG A 158 4.07 -14.18 5.92
N LYS A 159 5.16 -14.90 5.75
CA LYS A 159 5.56 -15.39 4.43
C LYS A 159 4.70 -16.62 4.09
N VAL A 160 3.79 -16.50 3.12
CA VAL A 160 2.88 -17.58 2.69
C VAL A 160 3.51 -18.43 1.59
N ARG A 161 4.24 -17.77 0.68
CA ARG A 161 5.04 -18.39 -0.40
C ARG A 161 6.29 -17.54 -0.63
N ASP A 162 7.19 -17.98 -1.50
CA ASP A 162 8.44 -17.26 -1.77
C ASP A 162 8.25 -15.82 -2.26
N ASN A 163 7.17 -15.56 -2.94
CA ASN A 163 6.82 -14.26 -3.48
C ASN A 163 5.52 -13.68 -2.90
N PHE A 164 4.95 -14.27 -1.82
CA PHE A 164 3.69 -13.82 -1.26
C PHE A 164 3.75 -13.66 0.27
N TYR A 165 3.42 -12.45 0.72
CA TYR A 165 3.39 -12.04 2.12
C TYR A 165 1.99 -11.56 2.50
N LEU A 166 1.47 -12.06 3.63
CA LEU A 166 0.16 -11.71 4.16
C LEU A 166 0.32 -11.03 5.53
N VAL A 167 -0.30 -9.86 5.66
CA VAL A 167 -0.28 -9.05 6.88
C VAL A 167 -1.65 -9.05 7.54
N GLY A 168 -1.69 -9.09 8.86
CA GLY A 168 -2.91 -9.01 9.64
C GLY A 168 -3.01 -10.08 10.71
N ASP A 169 -4.12 -10.11 11.42
CA ASP A 169 -4.43 -11.17 12.39
C ASP A 169 -5.03 -12.42 11.72
N ASN A 170 -5.53 -12.29 10.50
CA ASN A 170 -6.07 -13.35 9.64
C ASN A 170 -7.39 -13.98 10.13
N TYR A 171 -8.06 -13.35 11.11
CA TYR A 171 -9.36 -13.85 11.60
C TYR A 171 -10.39 -12.75 11.79
N SER A 172 -10.00 -11.51 12.11
CA SER A 172 -10.98 -10.46 12.38
C SER A 172 -11.69 -10.02 11.10
N ASP A 173 -13.01 -10.02 11.15
CA ASP A 173 -13.89 -9.66 10.05
C ASP A 173 -14.68 -8.38 10.37
N TYR A 174 -14.96 -7.57 9.34
CA TYR A 174 -15.71 -6.33 9.50
C TYR A 174 -17.13 -6.54 10.01
N GLU A 175 -17.80 -7.59 9.52
CA GLU A 175 -19.19 -7.88 9.91
C GLU A 175 -19.28 -8.34 11.36
N GLU A 176 -18.36 -9.20 11.80
CA GLU A 176 -18.31 -9.72 13.17
C GLU A 176 -18.02 -8.59 14.18
N TYR A 177 -17.03 -7.73 13.89
CA TYR A 177 -16.61 -6.65 14.80
C TYR A 177 -17.37 -5.34 14.59
N SER A 178 -18.29 -5.29 13.63
CA SER A 178 -19.12 -4.12 13.32
C SER A 178 -18.34 -2.83 13.12
N GLY A 179 -17.12 -2.91 12.58
CA GLY A 179 -16.35 -1.73 12.29
C GLY A 179 -14.86 -1.93 12.15
N ILE A 180 -14.20 -0.83 11.72
CA ILE A 180 -12.77 -0.78 11.45
C ILE A 180 -12.19 0.51 12.01
N MET A 181 -11.11 0.41 12.79
CA MET A 181 -10.47 1.55 13.45
C MET A 181 -9.16 1.92 12.78
N SER A 182 -8.91 3.22 12.65
CA SER A 182 -7.68 3.74 12.00
C SER A 182 -6.40 3.15 12.59
N THR A 183 -6.35 2.95 13.90
CA THR A 183 -5.16 2.42 14.58
C THR A 183 -4.76 1.04 14.08
N ARG A 184 -5.70 0.11 13.95
CA ARG A 184 -5.42 -1.24 13.44
C ARG A 184 -5.13 -1.22 11.93
N VAL A 185 -5.84 -0.38 11.17
CA VAL A 185 -5.57 -0.18 9.74
C VAL A 185 -4.15 0.36 9.53
N MET A 186 -3.74 1.36 10.31
CA MET A 186 -2.38 1.93 10.20
C MET A 186 -1.30 0.94 10.61
N LEU A 187 -1.52 0.12 11.64
CA LEU A 187 -0.60 -0.96 12.00
C LEU A 187 -0.42 -1.93 10.83
N CYS A 188 -1.52 -2.40 10.26
CA CYS A 188 -1.49 -3.31 9.12
C CYS A 188 -0.79 -2.68 7.90
N ALA A 189 -1.11 -1.44 7.57
CA ALA A 189 -0.46 -0.69 6.49
C ALA A 189 1.04 -0.47 6.75
N ALA A 190 1.44 -0.22 8.01
CA ALA A 190 2.84 -0.10 8.38
C ALA A 190 3.60 -1.41 8.19
N HIS A 191 3.01 -2.54 8.56
CA HIS A 191 3.57 -3.86 8.27
C HIS A 191 3.71 -4.11 6.77
N GLN A 192 2.68 -3.80 5.96
CA GLN A 192 2.78 -3.92 4.49
C GLN A 192 3.90 -3.04 3.93
N ALA A 193 3.95 -1.77 4.31
CA ALA A 193 4.99 -0.85 3.84
C ALA A 193 6.38 -1.31 4.27
N ASN A 194 6.55 -1.76 5.51
CA ASN A 194 7.83 -2.29 6.01
C ASN A 194 8.26 -3.54 5.23
N MET A 195 7.32 -4.45 4.93
CA MET A 195 7.63 -5.63 4.12
C MET A 195 8.08 -5.25 2.71
N VAL A 196 7.42 -4.27 2.08
CA VAL A 196 7.86 -3.72 0.79
C VAL A 196 9.30 -3.20 0.86
N LEU A 197 9.66 -2.42 1.88
CA LEU A 197 11.03 -1.91 2.06
C LEU A 197 12.03 -3.07 2.21
N ARG A 198 11.69 -4.10 2.98
CA ARG A 198 12.53 -5.28 3.17
C ARG A 198 12.74 -6.06 1.88
N LEU A 199 11.69 -6.22 1.07
CA LEU A 199 11.80 -6.85 -0.26
C LEU A 199 12.75 -6.08 -1.19
N ILE A 200 12.71 -4.75 -1.16
CA ILE A 200 13.60 -3.89 -1.96
C ILE A 200 15.06 -4.05 -1.54
N VAL A 201 15.34 -4.18 -0.25
CA VAL A 201 16.72 -4.31 0.24
C VAL A 201 17.24 -5.75 0.21
N GLY A 202 16.38 -6.75 -0.03
CA GLY A 202 16.73 -8.17 -0.10
C GLY A 202 16.66 -8.90 1.24
N GLU A 203 15.84 -8.41 2.19
CA GLU A 203 15.59 -9.04 3.49
C GLU A 203 14.22 -9.75 3.49
N GLU A 204 14.15 -10.93 2.89
CA GLU A 204 12.89 -11.62 2.64
C GLU A 204 12.43 -12.57 3.77
N ASN A 205 13.24 -12.77 4.81
CA ASN A 205 12.90 -13.69 5.90
C ASN A 205 12.08 -12.97 6.99
N GLU A 206 10.83 -13.39 7.18
CA GLU A 206 10.04 -13.11 8.37
C GLU A 206 10.29 -14.21 9.41
N ARG A 207 10.52 -13.82 10.65
CA ARG A 207 10.73 -14.73 11.80
C ARG A 207 9.42 -15.08 12.47
#